data_2c38ca5eee87edc29a0d36bf68c0b05e
#
_entry.id   2c38ca5eee87edc29a0d36bf68c0b05e
#
_cell.length_a   1.000
_cell.length_b   1.000
_cell.length_c   1.000
_cell.angle_alpha   90.00
_cell.angle_beta   90.00
_cell.angle_gamma   90.00
#
_symmetry.space_group_name_H-M   'P 1'
#
loop_
_entity.id
_entity.type
_entity.pdbx_description
1 polymer ?
#
loop_
_entity_poly.entity_id
_entity_poly.type
_entity_poly.pdbx_seq_one_letter_code
_entity_poly.pdbx_strand_id
1 'polypeptide(L)'
;MNNNFFKKRILIGKKFIGENEPVFIIAEAGISHFGEIEKCFKLVDLALEAKADAIKFQIFDINSFISIESKDWYNRMKDRSLGISDYEKVKKYCIKKKIIFFLTAHDEKSFKEVIKLNPLLFKIGSGEVQNIGFVKSILKSCDKPVLYSTGMHSINDIKQVVRLCEKMKKKD
;
A
#
# COMPACT_ATOMS: atom_id res chain seq x y z
N MET A 1 26.07 0.85 -18.07
CA MET A 1 24.96 1.64 -17.51
C MET A 1 24.46 0.93 -16.26
N ASN A 2 24.68 1.52 -15.08
CA ASN A 2 24.19 0.94 -13.81
C ASN A 2 22.65 1.08 -13.75
N ASN A 3 21.94 0.10 -14.28
CA ASN A 3 20.49 -0.02 -14.12
C ASN A 3 20.18 -0.51 -12.70
N ASN A 4 20.36 0.35 -11.71
CA ASN A 4 20.01 0.02 -10.34
C ASN A 4 18.47 0.10 -10.21
N PHE A 5 17.83 -1.07 -10.03
CA PHE A 5 16.39 -1.15 -9.77
C PHE A 5 16.04 -0.38 -8.48
N PHE A 6 16.91 -0.45 -7.50
CA PHE A 6 16.77 0.26 -6.25
C PHE A 6 17.41 1.64 -6.38
N LYS A 7 16.61 2.66 -6.50
CA LYS A 7 17.11 4.04 -6.54
C LYS A 7 17.54 4.45 -5.14
N LYS A 8 18.70 5.11 -5.04
CA LYS A 8 19.17 5.70 -3.77
C LYS A 8 18.25 6.82 -3.27
N ARG A 9 17.50 7.44 -4.19
CA ARG A 9 16.59 8.55 -3.90
C ARG A 9 15.36 8.46 -4.80
N ILE A 10 14.17 8.51 -4.23
CA ILE A 10 12.89 8.48 -4.94
C ILE A 10 12.03 9.68 -4.54
N LEU A 11 11.27 10.22 -5.47
CA LEU A 11 10.34 11.32 -5.23
C LEU A 11 8.93 10.75 -5.02
N ILE A 12 8.29 11.12 -3.90
CA ILE A 12 6.90 10.81 -3.61
C ILE A 12 6.15 12.13 -3.37
N GLY A 13 5.32 12.50 -4.32
CA GLY A 13 4.72 13.82 -4.33
C GLY A 13 5.77 14.93 -4.45
N LYS A 14 5.98 15.70 -3.37
CA LYS A 14 7.00 16.75 -3.31
C LYS A 14 8.16 16.42 -2.37
N LYS A 15 8.18 15.22 -1.79
CA LYS A 15 9.19 14.79 -0.82
C LYS A 15 10.06 13.70 -1.40
N PHE A 16 11.35 13.78 -1.09
CA PHE A 16 12.29 12.72 -1.42
C PHE A 16 12.41 11.73 -0.26
N ILE A 17 12.58 10.47 -0.61
CA ILE A 17 12.95 9.39 0.30
C ILE A 17 14.29 8.84 -0.19
N GLY A 18 15.25 8.67 0.68
CA GLY A 18 16.55 8.12 0.33
C GLY A 18 17.67 8.54 1.25
N GLU A 19 18.88 8.27 0.81
CA GLU A 19 20.09 8.59 1.52
C GLU A 19 20.24 10.11 1.68
N ASN A 20 20.53 10.57 2.90
CA ASN A 20 20.65 11.99 3.29
C ASN A 20 19.36 12.82 3.19
N GLU A 21 18.20 12.19 2.98
CA GLU A 21 16.91 12.87 3.05
C GLU A 21 16.31 12.79 4.46
N PRO A 22 15.46 13.75 4.84
CA PRO A 22 14.69 13.64 6.07
C PRO A 22 13.85 12.37 6.12
N VAL A 23 13.65 11.83 7.33
CA VAL A 23 12.80 10.64 7.51
C VAL A 23 11.39 10.91 7.00
N PHE A 24 10.87 10.01 6.17
CA PHE A 24 9.50 10.05 5.67
C PHE A 24 8.60 9.19 6.57
N ILE A 25 7.69 9.85 7.28
CA ILE A 25 6.84 9.22 8.30
C ILE A 25 5.48 8.87 7.69
N ILE A 26 5.11 7.59 7.77
CA ILE A 26 3.83 7.08 7.30
C ILE A 26 2.98 6.67 8.51
N ALA A 27 1.85 7.35 8.73
CA ALA A 27 0.86 6.91 9.69
C ALA A 27 0.13 5.66 9.15
N GLU A 28 0.26 4.54 9.84
CA GLU A 28 -0.38 3.27 9.49
C GLU A 28 -1.79 3.20 10.11
N ALA A 29 -2.78 3.70 9.39
CA ALA A 29 -4.19 3.64 9.83
C ALA A 29 -4.81 2.25 9.57
N GLY A 30 -4.33 1.54 8.54
CA GLY A 30 -4.81 0.20 8.22
C GLY A 30 -6.32 0.12 8.07
N ILE A 31 -6.97 -0.68 8.90
CA ILE A 31 -8.42 -0.85 8.99
C ILE A 31 -9.00 -0.34 10.32
N SER A 32 -8.28 0.54 11.02
CA SER A 32 -8.70 1.09 12.31
C SER A 32 -9.92 2.02 12.23
N HIS A 33 -10.44 2.24 11.03
CA HIS A 33 -11.71 2.90 10.78
C HIS A 33 -12.93 2.01 11.03
N PHE A 34 -12.77 0.68 11.15
CA PHE A 34 -13.85 -0.28 11.43
C PHE A 34 -15.06 -0.17 10.49
N GLY A 35 -14.84 0.10 9.19
CA GLY A 35 -15.90 0.27 8.20
C GLY A 35 -16.60 1.66 8.21
N GLU A 36 -16.13 2.59 9.03
CA GLU A 36 -16.75 3.92 9.17
C GLU A 36 -15.87 5.01 8.53
N ILE A 37 -16.37 5.65 7.49
CA ILE A 37 -15.64 6.70 6.78
C ILE A 37 -15.29 7.91 7.67
N GLU A 38 -16.16 8.26 8.61
CA GLU A 38 -15.92 9.36 9.54
C GLU A 38 -14.70 9.11 10.44
N LYS A 39 -14.42 7.84 10.76
CA LYS A 39 -13.21 7.47 11.47
C LYS A 39 -11.97 7.63 10.58
N CYS A 40 -12.08 7.43 9.26
CA CYS A 40 -10.98 7.71 8.34
C CYS A 40 -10.58 9.20 8.39
N PHE A 41 -11.55 10.11 8.39
CA PHE A 41 -11.26 11.55 8.47
C PHE A 41 -10.58 11.91 9.79
N LYS A 42 -11.03 11.35 10.92
CA LYS A 42 -10.38 11.52 12.23
C LYS A 42 -8.93 10.99 12.23
N LEU A 43 -8.71 9.82 11.65
CA LEU A 43 -7.37 9.24 11.52
C LEU A 43 -6.44 10.11 10.65
N VAL A 44 -6.97 10.75 9.61
CA VAL A 44 -6.22 11.73 8.81
C VAL A 44 -5.82 12.94 9.65
N ASP A 45 -6.75 13.48 10.44
CA ASP A 45 -6.45 14.64 11.31
C ASP A 45 -5.42 14.27 12.39
N LEU A 46 -5.52 13.10 13.02
CA LEU A 46 -4.52 12.60 13.97
C LEU A 46 -3.14 12.39 13.32
N ALA A 47 -3.09 11.89 12.08
CA ALA A 47 -1.84 11.75 11.34
C ALA A 47 -1.16 13.12 11.10
N LEU A 48 -1.95 14.15 10.83
CA LEU A 48 -1.46 15.53 10.67
C LEU A 48 -0.96 16.10 11.99
N GLU A 49 -1.68 15.92 13.09
CA GLU A 49 -1.24 16.33 14.44
C GLU A 49 0.09 15.69 14.81
N ALA A 50 0.25 14.39 14.44
CA ALA A 50 1.50 13.65 14.62
C ALA A 50 2.61 14.05 13.62
N LYS A 51 2.35 15.02 12.72
CA LYS A 51 3.28 15.47 11.68
C LYS A 51 3.75 14.37 10.73
N ALA A 52 2.88 13.38 10.46
CA ALA A 52 3.16 12.37 9.46
C ALA A 52 3.15 12.96 8.04
N ASP A 53 4.00 12.44 7.17
CA ASP A 53 4.08 12.82 5.75
C ASP A 53 2.97 12.20 4.92
N ALA A 54 2.56 11.01 5.33
CA ALA A 54 1.54 10.24 4.64
C ALA A 54 0.66 9.46 5.63
N ILE A 55 -0.52 9.10 5.17
CA ILE A 55 -1.39 8.15 5.85
C ILE A 55 -1.71 6.97 4.91
N LYS A 56 -1.67 5.75 5.46
CA LYS A 56 -1.91 4.51 4.72
C LYS A 56 -3.08 3.75 5.31
N PHE A 57 -4.06 3.41 4.46
CA PHE A 57 -5.15 2.50 4.77
C PHE A 57 -4.99 1.16 4.05
N GLN A 58 -5.93 0.26 4.25
CA GLN A 58 -5.97 -1.06 3.61
C GLN A 58 -7.33 -1.26 2.95
N ILE A 59 -7.34 -1.91 1.79
CA ILE A 59 -8.55 -2.29 1.07
C ILE A 59 -8.47 -3.76 0.68
N PHE A 60 -9.58 -4.46 0.81
CA PHE A 60 -9.70 -5.87 0.43
C PHE A 60 -11.15 -6.21 0.07
N ASP A 61 -11.30 -7.17 -0.81
CA ASP A 61 -12.54 -7.92 -0.98
C ASP A 61 -12.51 -9.09 0.00
N ILE A 62 -13.47 -9.15 0.92
CA ILE A 62 -13.45 -10.12 2.03
C ILE A 62 -13.39 -11.56 1.53
N ASN A 63 -14.09 -11.88 0.44
CA ASN A 63 -14.16 -13.24 -0.10
C ASN A 63 -12.86 -13.64 -0.81
N SER A 64 -12.07 -12.67 -1.27
CA SER A 64 -10.76 -12.89 -1.88
C SER A 64 -9.63 -12.89 -0.86
N PHE A 65 -9.85 -12.27 0.31
CA PHE A 65 -8.82 -12.05 1.32
C PHE A 65 -8.81 -13.10 2.43
N ILE A 66 -9.99 -13.56 2.87
CA ILE A 66 -10.12 -14.48 4.01
C ILE A 66 -10.97 -15.69 3.58
N SER A 67 -10.46 -16.89 3.86
CA SER A 67 -11.24 -18.12 3.67
C SER A 67 -12.48 -18.11 4.56
N ILE A 68 -13.63 -18.45 3.97
CA ILE A 68 -14.89 -18.59 4.71
C ILE A 68 -14.84 -19.71 5.77
N GLU A 69 -13.91 -20.64 5.64
CA GLU A 69 -13.67 -21.68 6.63
C GLU A 69 -13.09 -21.09 7.94
N SER A 70 -12.39 -19.95 7.85
CA SER A 70 -11.89 -19.19 8.99
C SER A 70 -12.98 -18.28 9.55
N LYS A 71 -14.12 -18.86 9.97
CA LYS A 71 -15.36 -18.14 10.33
C LYS A 71 -15.16 -16.98 11.29
N ASP A 72 -14.39 -17.17 12.35
CA ASP A 72 -14.16 -16.11 13.34
C ASP A 72 -13.42 -14.93 12.76
N TRP A 73 -12.39 -15.19 11.94
CA TRP A 73 -11.61 -14.15 11.29
C TRP A 73 -12.40 -13.45 10.20
N TYR A 74 -13.13 -14.22 9.39
CA TYR A 74 -14.04 -13.69 8.37
C TYR A 74 -15.08 -12.74 8.98
N ASN A 75 -15.75 -13.17 10.08
CA ASN A 75 -16.76 -12.37 10.76
C ASN A 75 -16.19 -11.10 11.40
N ARG A 76 -14.96 -11.13 11.91
CA ARG A 76 -14.29 -9.93 12.44
C ARG A 76 -13.91 -8.91 11.35
N MET A 77 -13.64 -9.38 10.14
CA MET A 77 -13.09 -8.55 9.09
C MET A 77 -14.12 -8.04 8.09
N LYS A 78 -15.25 -8.76 7.89
CA LYS A 78 -16.26 -8.42 6.88
C LYS A 78 -16.81 -6.99 7.01
N ASP A 79 -16.98 -6.50 8.23
CA ASP A 79 -17.55 -5.19 8.52
C ASP A 79 -16.45 -4.09 8.62
N ARG A 80 -15.19 -4.44 8.34
CA ARG A 80 -14.05 -3.51 8.40
C ARG A 80 -13.55 -3.06 7.04
N SER A 81 -14.21 -3.45 5.96
CA SER A 81 -13.89 -3.02 4.61
C SER A 81 -14.69 -1.77 4.25
N LEU A 82 -14.04 -0.82 3.58
CA LEU A 82 -14.67 0.28 2.88
C LEU A 82 -14.54 0.08 1.38
N GLY A 83 -15.52 0.54 0.63
CA GLY A 83 -15.47 0.54 -0.83
C GLY A 83 -14.54 1.60 -1.39
N ILE A 84 -14.15 1.44 -2.66
CA ILE A 84 -13.26 2.41 -3.33
C ILE A 84 -13.86 3.81 -3.37
N SER A 85 -15.18 3.95 -3.50
CA SER A 85 -15.87 5.24 -3.50
C SER A 85 -15.69 6.02 -2.19
N ASP A 86 -15.59 5.32 -1.05
CA ASP A 86 -15.32 5.95 0.23
C ASP A 86 -13.86 6.39 0.32
N TYR A 87 -12.94 5.56 -0.17
CA TYR A 87 -11.52 5.94 -0.26
C TYR A 87 -11.26 7.08 -1.25
N GLU A 88 -12.08 7.27 -2.27
CA GLU A 88 -12.04 8.49 -3.10
C GLU A 88 -12.35 9.75 -2.29
N LYS A 89 -13.36 9.70 -1.40
CA LYS A 89 -13.69 10.80 -0.50
C LYS A 89 -12.55 11.07 0.49
N VAL A 90 -11.99 10.00 1.09
CA VAL A 90 -10.82 10.10 1.99
C VAL A 90 -9.63 10.69 1.26
N LYS A 91 -9.33 10.27 0.03
CA LYS A 91 -8.28 10.86 -0.80
C LYS A 91 -8.48 12.35 -1.04
N LYS A 92 -9.72 12.77 -1.41
CA LYS A 92 -10.04 14.19 -1.59
C LYS A 92 -9.82 14.99 -0.30
N TYR A 93 -10.18 14.42 0.85
CA TYR A 93 -9.93 15.01 2.16
C TYR A 93 -8.42 15.15 2.43
N CYS A 94 -7.64 14.11 2.19
CA CYS A 94 -6.19 14.15 2.34
C CYS A 94 -5.52 15.21 1.44
N ILE A 95 -5.98 15.36 0.18
CA ILE A 95 -5.50 16.40 -0.73
C ILE A 95 -5.78 17.79 -0.15
N LYS A 96 -7.01 18.05 0.32
CA LYS A 96 -7.39 19.32 0.97
C LYS A 96 -6.50 19.61 2.20
N LYS A 97 -6.19 18.59 2.98
CA LYS A 97 -5.34 18.66 4.19
C LYS A 97 -3.83 18.63 3.89
N LYS A 98 -3.43 18.42 2.63
CA LYS A 98 -2.02 18.37 2.17
C LYS A 98 -1.20 17.23 2.78
N ILE A 99 -1.82 16.10 3.09
CA ILE A 99 -1.15 14.86 3.49
C ILE A 99 -1.21 13.85 2.35
N ILE A 100 -0.16 13.06 2.17
CA ILE A 100 -0.10 12.02 1.15
C ILE A 100 -0.99 10.85 1.58
N PHE A 101 -1.84 10.39 0.66
CA PHE A 101 -2.73 9.25 0.85
C PHE A 101 -2.36 8.10 -0.05
N PHE A 102 -2.37 6.87 0.48
CA PHE A 102 -2.28 5.66 -0.34
C PHE A 102 -2.91 4.45 0.37
N LEU A 103 -3.09 3.38 -0.40
CA LEU A 103 -3.72 2.15 0.04
C LEU A 103 -2.79 0.96 -0.15
N THR A 104 -2.90 -0.03 0.76
CA THR A 104 -2.46 -1.40 0.51
C THR A 104 -3.67 -2.21 0.06
N ALA A 105 -3.63 -2.77 -1.14
CA ALA A 105 -4.60 -3.77 -1.58
C ALA A 105 -4.11 -5.16 -1.17
N HIS A 106 -5.04 -6.01 -0.73
CA HIS A 106 -4.76 -7.39 -0.30
C HIS A 106 -5.28 -8.45 -1.26
N ASP A 107 -5.81 -8.04 -2.41
CA ASP A 107 -6.28 -8.93 -3.48
C ASP A 107 -6.24 -8.20 -4.83
N GLU A 108 -6.31 -8.98 -5.92
CA GLU A 108 -6.23 -8.43 -7.29
C GLU A 108 -7.42 -7.54 -7.65
N LYS A 109 -8.62 -7.82 -7.14
CA LYS A 109 -9.82 -7.03 -7.40
C LYS A 109 -9.65 -5.63 -6.79
N SER A 110 -9.29 -5.59 -5.50
CA SER A 110 -9.01 -4.34 -4.80
C SER A 110 -7.84 -3.58 -5.40
N PHE A 111 -6.80 -4.27 -5.86
CA PHE A 111 -5.66 -3.63 -6.50
C PHE A 111 -6.05 -2.91 -7.80
N LYS A 112 -6.91 -3.52 -8.63
CA LYS A 112 -7.45 -2.88 -9.86
C LYS A 112 -8.20 -1.59 -9.54
N GLU A 113 -8.90 -1.54 -8.41
CA GLU A 113 -9.58 -0.31 -7.97
C GLU A 113 -8.58 0.73 -7.45
N VAL A 114 -7.54 0.31 -6.71
CA VAL A 114 -6.48 1.22 -6.22
C VAL A 114 -5.74 1.90 -7.39
N ILE A 115 -5.48 1.20 -8.48
CA ILE A 115 -4.85 1.79 -9.68
C ILE A 115 -5.68 2.97 -10.21
N LYS A 116 -7.01 2.87 -10.23
CA LYS A 116 -7.91 3.94 -10.70
C LYS A 116 -7.80 5.22 -9.87
N LEU A 117 -7.40 5.11 -8.61
CA LEU A 117 -7.13 6.27 -7.76
C LEU A 117 -5.85 7.02 -8.15
N ASN A 118 -5.02 6.50 -9.07
CA ASN A 118 -3.74 7.07 -9.44
C ASN A 118 -2.90 7.46 -8.19
N PRO A 119 -2.48 6.50 -7.36
CA PRO A 119 -1.71 6.78 -6.16
C PRO A 119 -0.29 7.26 -6.51
N LEU A 120 0.37 7.99 -5.58
CA LEU A 120 1.75 8.42 -5.74
C LEU A 120 2.76 7.28 -5.56
N LEU A 121 2.34 6.21 -4.87
CA LEU A 121 3.13 5.00 -4.64
C LEU A 121 2.20 3.83 -4.37
N PHE A 122 2.72 2.63 -4.53
CA PHE A 122 2.05 1.40 -4.12
C PHE A 122 2.71 0.79 -2.89
N LYS A 123 1.94 0.05 -2.10
CA LYS A 123 2.42 -0.67 -0.93
C LYS A 123 2.01 -2.13 -1.02
N ILE A 124 2.99 -3.00 -0.83
CA ILE A 124 2.78 -4.45 -0.71
C ILE A 124 3.02 -4.84 0.74
N GLY A 125 2.03 -5.51 1.34
CA GLY A 125 2.10 -6.01 2.70
C GLY A 125 3.06 -7.20 2.85
N SER A 126 3.55 -7.44 4.05
CA SER A 126 4.41 -8.61 4.33
C SER A 126 3.65 -9.94 4.24
N GLY A 127 2.32 -9.92 4.37
CA GLY A 127 1.48 -11.11 4.19
C GLY A 127 1.53 -11.71 2.78
N GLU A 128 2.00 -10.93 1.79
CA GLU A 128 2.13 -11.39 0.40
C GLU A 128 3.41 -12.21 0.14
N VAL A 129 4.08 -12.69 1.18
CA VAL A 129 5.36 -13.42 1.09
C VAL A 129 5.33 -14.60 0.12
N GLN A 130 4.24 -15.35 0.11
CA GLN A 130 4.07 -16.51 -0.79
C GLN A 130 3.23 -16.20 -2.03
N ASN A 131 2.66 -15.02 -2.13
CA ASN A 131 1.79 -14.59 -3.21
C ASN A 131 2.56 -13.90 -4.34
N ILE A 132 3.58 -14.59 -4.84
CA ILE A 132 4.49 -14.07 -5.90
C ILE A 132 3.72 -13.70 -7.17
N GLY A 133 2.62 -14.38 -7.48
CA GLY A 133 1.73 -14.05 -8.60
C GLY A 133 1.17 -12.63 -8.47
N PHE A 134 0.61 -12.32 -7.33
CA PHE A 134 0.05 -11.00 -7.04
C PHE A 134 1.14 -9.90 -6.98
N VAL A 135 2.27 -10.18 -6.31
CA VAL A 135 3.43 -9.27 -6.31
C VAL A 135 3.86 -8.94 -7.74
N LYS A 136 3.97 -9.95 -8.61
CA LYS A 136 4.32 -9.77 -10.03
C LYS A 136 3.27 -8.95 -10.78
N SER A 137 1.99 -9.16 -10.50
CA SER A 137 0.88 -8.39 -11.08
C SER A 137 1.00 -6.91 -10.73
N ILE A 138 1.24 -6.58 -9.44
CA ILE A 138 1.46 -5.22 -8.97
C ILE A 138 2.65 -4.58 -9.68
N LEU A 139 3.80 -5.25 -9.66
CA LEU A 139 5.04 -4.71 -10.25
C LEU A 139 4.94 -4.47 -11.76
N LYS A 140 4.13 -5.25 -12.48
CA LYS A 140 3.88 -5.05 -13.92
C LYS A 140 2.93 -3.91 -14.22
N SER A 141 1.99 -3.65 -13.34
CA SER A 141 0.88 -2.73 -13.58
C SER A 141 1.16 -1.31 -13.11
N CYS A 142 2.30 -1.07 -12.45
CA CYS A 142 2.60 0.23 -11.88
C CYS A 142 3.91 0.82 -12.42
N ASP A 143 3.85 2.11 -12.76
CA ASP A 143 4.99 2.97 -13.09
C ASP A 143 5.48 3.80 -11.91
N LYS A 144 4.86 3.61 -10.73
CA LYS A 144 5.10 4.35 -9.49
C LYS A 144 6.04 3.60 -8.56
N PRO A 145 6.66 4.29 -7.59
CA PRO A 145 7.42 3.63 -6.54
C PRO A 145 6.59 2.58 -5.79
N VAL A 146 7.23 1.48 -5.41
CA VAL A 146 6.61 0.41 -4.63
C VAL A 146 7.35 0.27 -3.30
N LEU A 147 6.61 0.36 -2.19
CA LEU A 147 7.10 0.01 -0.86
C LEU A 147 6.75 -1.45 -0.58
N TYR A 148 7.75 -2.28 -0.40
CA TYR A 148 7.60 -3.71 -0.13
C TYR A 148 7.97 -4.03 1.32
N SER A 149 7.02 -4.52 2.10
CA SER A 149 7.25 -4.95 3.48
C SER A 149 7.82 -6.35 3.53
N THR A 150 8.83 -6.56 4.37
CA THR A 150 9.56 -7.83 4.51
C THR A 150 9.39 -8.50 5.87
N GLY A 151 8.46 -8.04 6.72
CA GLY A 151 8.31 -8.50 8.10
C GLY A 151 7.99 -10.00 8.26
N MET A 152 7.34 -10.62 7.26
CA MET A 152 7.04 -12.05 7.25
C MET A 152 7.95 -12.86 6.30
N HIS A 153 9.04 -12.24 5.80
CA HIS A 153 9.92 -12.84 4.81
C HIS A 153 11.20 -13.38 5.43
N SER A 154 11.66 -14.54 4.95
CA SER A 154 13.04 -14.97 5.11
C SER A 154 13.95 -14.19 4.13
N ILE A 155 15.25 -14.23 4.35
CA ILE A 155 16.23 -13.64 3.42
C ILE A 155 16.11 -14.26 2.01
N ASN A 156 15.74 -15.53 1.91
CA ASN A 156 15.53 -16.18 0.62
C ASN A 156 14.30 -15.65 -0.12
N ASP A 157 13.21 -15.38 0.58
CA ASP A 157 12.01 -14.77 0.00
C ASP A 157 12.34 -13.36 -0.53
N ILE A 158 13.06 -12.55 0.25
CA ILE A 158 13.50 -11.22 -0.19
C ILE A 158 14.37 -11.33 -1.46
N LYS A 159 15.35 -12.24 -1.49
CA LYS A 159 16.16 -12.47 -2.68
C LYS A 159 15.33 -12.88 -3.89
N GLN A 160 14.27 -13.66 -3.70
CA GLN A 160 13.38 -14.07 -4.78
C GLN A 160 12.64 -12.85 -5.38
N VAL A 161 12.11 -11.97 -4.54
CA VAL A 161 11.43 -10.74 -5.00
C VAL A 161 12.42 -9.80 -5.71
N VAL A 162 13.63 -9.62 -5.16
CA VAL A 162 14.67 -8.81 -5.81
C VAL A 162 14.99 -9.34 -7.21
N ARG A 163 15.22 -10.66 -7.35
CA ARG A 163 15.46 -11.30 -8.66
C ARG A 163 14.28 -11.13 -9.62
N LEU A 164 13.04 -11.17 -9.10
CA LEU A 164 11.85 -10.90 -9.91
C LEU A 164 11.87 -9.48 -10.46
N CYS A 165 12.15 -8.50 -9.62
CA CYS A 165 12.27 -7.10 -10.01
C CYS A 165 13.36 -6.89 -11.08
N GLU A 166 14.53 -7.50 -10.91
CA GLU A 166 15.64 -7.41 -11.88
C GLU A 166 15.28 -8.01 -13.25
N LYS A 167 14.58 -9.17 -13.23
CA LYS A 167 14.14 -9.83 -14.48
C LYS A 167 13.09 -9.01 -15.24
N MET A 168 12.23 -8.28 -14.53
CA MET A 168 11.18 -7.48 -15.16
C MET A 168 11.74 -6.25 -15.88
N LYS A 169 12.85 -5.68 -15.40
CA LYS A 169 13.53 -4.55 -16.06
C LYS A 169 14.30 -4.92 -17.34
N LYS A 170 14.69 -6.17 -17.51
CA LYS A 170 15.43 -6.63 -18.69
C LYS A 170 14.54 -6.83 -19.94
N LYS A 171 13.25 -6.53 -19.86
CA LYS A 171 12.31 -6.70 -20.98
C LYS A 171 11.92 -5.40 -21.66
N ASP A 172 12.41 -4.27 -21.19
CA ASP A 172 12.34 -2.95 -21.82
C ASP A 172 13.75 -2.57 -22.34
#